data_46c9c34779c570770dc28e485e83e2f1
#
_entry.id   46c9c34779c570770dc28e485e83e2f1
#
_cell.length_a   1.000
_cell.length_b   1.000
_cell.length_c   1.000
_cell.angle_alpha   90.00
_cell.angle_beta   90.00
_cell.angle_gamma   90.00
#
_symmetry.space_group_name_H-M   'P 1'
#
loop_
_entity.id
_entity.type
_entity.pdbx_description
1 polymer ?
#
loop_
_entity_poly.entity_id
_entity_poly.type
_entity_poly.pdbx_seq_one_letter_code
_entity_poly.pdbx_strand_id
1 'polypeptide(L)'
;FIIILIKEYQKFRLVTFIIAIICITILSLNSSNLSDRMFKGPAEDMGLIKSSKKITIFTPVHDSHYRTAYKMFKDKPVLGHGPKMFRVLCKEKKYEVGVLPCSSHPHNFYVQLLAETGVIGFLFLFSALIYVLYESLRQFKSITLKQKRTLTDYQVCLLAGILLSVWPLSPNGSLFNNWLMITYS
;
A
#
# COMPACT_ATOMS: atom_id res chain seq x y z
N PHE A 1 5.01 12.58 6.83
CA PHE A 1 4.63 12.07 8.17
C PHE A 1 5.65 12.52 9.24
N ILE A 2 6.88 12.02 9.26
CA ILE A 2 7.91 12.36 10.26
C ILE A 2 8.20 13.86 10.29
N ILE A 3 8.27 14.55 9.15
CA ILE A 3 8.52 15.98 9.06
C ILE A 3 7.47 16.80 9.84
N ILE A 4 6.22 16.34 9.85
CA ILE A 4 5.09 17.02 10.50
C ILE A 4 5.02 16.68 12.00
N LEU A 5 5.21 15.40 12.35
CA LEU A 5 4.97 14.89 13.71
C LEU A 5 6.17 15.02 14.65
N ILE A 6 7.37 15.31 14.15
CA ILE A 6 8.57 15.57 14.95
C ILE A 6 9.01 17.02 14.74
N LYS A 7 9.13 17.79 15.82
CA LYS A 7 9.57 19.20 15.73
C LYS A 7 11.07 19.37 15.63
N GLU A 8 11.83 18.53 16.30
CA GLU A 8 13.28 18.61 16.30
C GLU A 8 13.86 18.45 14.91
N TYR A 9 14.80 19.32 14.56
CA TYR A 9 15.41 19.35 13.22
C TYR A 9 14.43 19.41 12.03
N GLN A 10 13.21 19.91 12.25
CA GLN A 10 12.17 19.97 11.21
C GLN A 10 12.64 20.68 9.93
N LYS A 11 13.33 21.83 10.09
CA LYS A 11 13.85 22.60 8.95
C LYS A 11 14.90 21.80 8.17
N PHE A 12 15.82 21.13 8.88
CA PHE A 12 16.84 20.29 8.24
C PHE A 12 16.24 19.13 7.47
N ARG A 13 15.27 18.41 8.05
CA ARG A 13 14.56 17.33 7.36
C ARG A 13 13.77 17.82 6.15
N LEU A 14 13.16 19.01 6.25
CA LEU A 14 12.45 19.60 5.11
C LEU A 14 13.43 19.93 3.98
N VAL A 15 14.55 20.55 4.29
CA VAL A 15 15.59 20.87 3.30
C VAL A 15 16.13 19.61 2.64
N THR A 16 16.49 18.58 3.41
CA THR A 16 16.96 17.29 2.84
C THR A 16 15.91 16.63 1.97
N PHE A 17 14.64 16.69 2.35
CA PHE A 17 13.53 16.16 1.54
C PHE A 17 13.37 16.92 0.20
N ILE A 18 13.46 18.26 0.24
CA ILE A 18 13.41 19.09 -0.97
C ILE A 18 14.60 18.78 -1.89
N ILE A 19 15.81 18.68 -1.33
CA ILE A 19 17.02 18.32 -2.10
C ILE A 19 16.84 16.93 -2.75
N ALA A 20 16.32 15.94 -2.02
CA ALA A 20 16.07 14.61 -2.55
C ALA A 20 15.08 14.64 -3.73
N ILE A 21 13.99 15.40 -3.63
CA ILE A 21 13.04 15.59 -4.74
C ILE A 21 13.71 16.23 -5.95
N ILE A 22 14.50 17.28 -5.74
CA ILE A 22 15.23 17.97 -6.82
C ILE A 22 16.19 17.00 -7.51
N CYS A 23 16.99 16.26 -6.74
CA CYS A 23 17.92 15.25 -7.28
C CYS A 23 17.19 14.16 -8.09
N ILE A 24 16.09 13.61 -7.57
CA ILE A 24 15.28 12.61 -8.29
C ILE A 24 14.72 13.20 -9.58
N THR A 25 14.23 14.42 -9.55
CA THR A 25 13.70 15.11 -10.73
C THR A 25 14.78 15.31 -11.78
N ILE A 26 15.97 15.81 -11.40
CA ILE A 26 17.10 16.01 -12.31
C ILE A 26 17.55 14.68 -12.92
N LEU A 27 17.69 13.63 -12.11
CA LEU A 27 18.06 12.30 -12.60
C LEU A 27 17.01 11.74 -13.56
N SER A 28 15.74 11.94 -13.29
CA SER A 28 14.65 11.49 -14.16
C SER A 28 14.61 12.24 -15.49
N LEU A 29 14.91 13.53 -15.49
CA LEU A 29 14.98 14.34 -16.74
C LEU A 29 16.17 13.98 -17.59
N ASN A 30 17.30 13.59 -17.00
CA ASN A 30 18.53 13.23 -17.71
C ASN A 30 18.57 11.76 -18.17
N SER A 31 17.65 10.91 -17.70
CA SER A 31 17.60 9.48 -18.05
C SER A 31 16.23 9.12 -18.63
N SER A 32 16.19 8.87 -19.94
CA SER A 32 14.96 8.43 -20.62
C SER A 32 14.39 7.14 -20.00
N ASN A 33 15.26 6.17 -19.69
CA ASN A 33 14.85 4.91 -19.07
C ASN A 33 14.20 5.11 -17.70
N LEU A 34 14.72 6.03 -16.88
CA LEU A 34 14.19 6.32 -15.58
C LEU A 34 12.85 7.07 -15.70
N SER A 35 12.78 8.07 -16.58
CA SER A 35 11.56 8.81 -16.87
C SER A 35 10.43 7.89 -17.36
N ASP A 36 10.75 6.98 -18.27
CA ASP A 36 9.77 6.03 -18.81
C ASP A 36 9.24 5.08 -17.74
N ARG A 37 10.12 4.54 -16.89
CA ARG A 37 9.71 3.62 -15.81
C ARG A 37 8.96 4.30 -14.69
N MET A 38 9.35 5.51 -14.29
CA MET A 38 8.77 6.18 -13.12
C MET A 38 7.53 7.01 -13.43
N PHE A 39 7.44 7.58 -14.62
CA PHE A 39 6.37 8.53 -14.97
C PHE A 39 5.54 8.09 -16.18
N LYS A 40 6.15 7.86 -17.33
CA LYS A 40 5.40 7.59 -18.55
C LYS A 40 4.67 6.25 -18.52
N GLY A 41 5.36 5.16 -18.15
CA GLY A 41 4.77 3.83 -18.08
C GLY A 41 3.56 3.79 -17.15
N PRO A 42 3.69 4.19 -15.87
CA PRO A 42 2.54 4.28 -14.97
C PRO A 42 1.43 5.20 -15.47
N ALA A 43 1.75 6.35 -16.07
CA ALA A 43 0.75 7.27 -16.59
C ALA A 43 0.01 6.70 -17.83
N GLU A 44 0.68 5.96 -18.69
CA GLU A 44 0.05 5.23 -19.80
C GLU A 44 -0.83 4.08 -19.29
N ASP A 45 -0.34 3.30 -18.31
CA ASP A 45 -1.10 2.22 -17.68
C ASP A 45 -2.38 2.73 -16.99
N MET A 46 -2.30 3.89 -16.36
CA MET A 46 -3.45 4.56 -15.75
C MET A 46 -4.38 5.25 -16.77
N GLY A 47 -4.00 5.30 -18.05
CA GLY A 47 -4.79 5.94 -19.10
C GLY A 47 -4.73 7.47 -19.10
N LEU A 48 -3.74 8.08 -18.44
CA LEU A 48 -3.60 9.54 -18.33
C LEU A 48 -3.01 10.19 -19.60
N ILE A 49 -2.16 9.46 -20.33
CA ILE A 49 -1.42 10.01 -21.50
C ILE A 49 -2.07 9.61 -22.83
N LYS A 50 -2.67 8.44 -22.96
CA LYS A 50 -3.38 7.99 -24.18
C LYS A 50 -4.88 8.04 -24.00
N SER A 51 -5.50 9.01 -24.61
CA SER A 51 -6.89 9.47 -24.47
C SER A 51 -8.02 8.47 -24.81
N SER A 52 -7.73 7.21 -25.08
CA SER A 52 -8.75 6.22 -25.48
C SER A 52 -9.15 5.22 -24.41
N LYS A 53 -8.53 5.25 -23.24
CA LYS A 53 -8.79 4.31 -22.14
C LYS A 53 -9.43 5.01 -20.95
N LYS A 54 -10.34 4.32 -20.29
CA LYS A 54 -10.91 4.73 -19.01
C LYS A 54 -9.77 4.89 -17.99
N ILE A 55 -9.72 6.05 -17.32
CA ILE A 55 -8.75 6.30 -16.24
C ILE A 55 -8.92 5.23 -15.17
N THR A 56 -7.84 4.53 -14.84
CA THR A 56 -7.80 3.50 -13.81
C THR A 56 -6.76 3.86 -12.74
N ILE A 57 -7.08 3.59 -11.48
CA ILE A 57 -6.15 3.84 -10.36
C ILE A 57 -5.03 2.78 -10.35
N PHE A 58 -5.33 1.58 -10.84
CA PHE A 58 -4.41 0.45 -10.85
C PHE A 58 -4.05 0.05 -12.28
N THR A 59 -2.88 -0.52 -12.47
CA THR A 59 -2.50 -1.13 -13.74
C THR A 59 -3.48 -2.26 -14.09
N PRO A 60 -3.69 -2.57 -15.39
CA PRO A 60 -4.62 -3.64 -15.80
C PRO A 60 -4.34 -5.01 -15.13
N VAL A 61 -3.06 -5.27 -14.82
CA VAL A 61 -2.64 -6.50 -14.13
C VAL A 61 -3.10 -6.51 -12.68
N HIS A 62 -2.83 -5.44 -11.93
CA HIS A 62 -3.29 -5.32 -10.54
C HIS A 62 -4.82 -5.29 -10.43
N ASP A 63 -5.50 -4.57 -11.34
CA ASP A 63 -6.98 -4.59 -11.39
C ASP A 63 -7.52 -6.01 -11.58
N SER A 64 -6.90 -6.80 -12.46
CA SER A 64 -7.27 -8.21 -12.68
C SER A 64 -7.13 -9.04 -11.40
N HIS A 65 -5.99 -8.91 -10.70
CA HIS A 65 -5.76 -9.61 -9.43
C HIS A 65 -6.77 -9.21 -8.34
N TYR A 66 -7.05 -7.91 -8.21
CA TYR A 66 -7.99 -7.41 -7.19
C TYR A 66 -9.41 -7.86 -7.46
N ARG A 67 -9.87 -7.83 -8.70
CA ARG A 67 -11.20 -8.29 -9.09
C ARG A 67 -11.35 -9.80 -8.94
N THR A 68 -10.32 -10.57 -9.25
CA THR A 68 -10.28 -12.02 -9.02
C THR A 68 -10.38 -12.32 -7.52
N ALA A 69 -9.56 -11.69 -6.70
CA ALA A 69 -9.59 -11.84 -5.24
C ALA A 69 -10.94 -11.39 -4.64
N TYR A 70 -11.55 -10.34 -5.18
CA TYR A 70 -12.87 -9.88 -4.75
C TYR A 70 -13.98 -10.89 -5.08
N LYS A 71 -13.91 -11.58 -6.23
CA LYS A 71 -14.83 -12.69 -6.52
C LYS A 71 -14.67 -13.84 -5.52
N MET A 72 -13.42 -14.18 -5.16
CA MET A 72 -13.16 -15.18 -4.13
C MET A 72 -13.75 -14.76 -2.78
N PHE A 73 -13.56 -13.51 -2.39
CA PHE A 73 -14.16 -12.95 -1.17
C PHE A 73 -15.70 -13.09 -1.18
N LYS A 74 -16.36 -12.76 -2.29
CA LYS A 74 -17.83 -12.90 -2.41
C LYS A 74 -18.33 -14.33 -2.23
N ASP A 75 -17.54 -15.30 -2.63
CA ASP A 75 -17.87 -16.73 -2.51
C ASP A 75 -17.76 -17.21 -1.04
N LYS A 76 -16.76 -16.73 -0.30
CA LYS A 76 -16.54 -17.04 1.13
C LYS A 76 -16.21 -15.80 1.96
N PRO A 77 -17.22 -14.97 2.26
CA PRO A 77 -16.94 -13.63 2.84
C PRO A 77 -16.47 -13.64 4.30
N VAL A 78 -16.80 -14.62 5.10
CA VAL A 78 -16.51 -14.62 6.55
C VAL A 78 -15.11 -15.11 6.87
N LEU A 79 -14.78 -16.33 6.43
CA LEU A 79 -13.52 -17.02 6.74
C LEU A 79 -12.56 -17.11 5.55
N GLY A 80 -12.98 -16.67 4.36
CA GLY A 80 -12.20 -16.80 3.14
C GLY A 80 -11.97 -18.25 2.70
N HIS A 81 -11.00 -18.42 1.80
CA HIS A 81 -10.67 -19.73 1.22
C HIS A 81 -9.49 -20.44 1.91
N GLY A 82 -8.85 -19.80 2.87
CA GLY A 82 -7.65 -20.26 3.55
C GLY A 82 -6.37 -19.57 3.06
N PRO A 83 -5.32 -19.51 3.91
CA PRO A 83 -4.04 -18.91 3.56
C PRO A 83 -3.43 -19.51 2.30
N LYS A 84 -2.84 -18.67 1.46
CA LYS A 84 -2.17 -19.03 0.18
C LYS A 84 -3.10 -19.63 -0.89
N MET A 85 -4.42 -19.62 -0.68
CA MET A 85 -5.37 -20.21 -1.64
C MET A 85 -5.58 -19.35 -2.88
N PHE A 86 -5.26 -18.05 -2.86
CA PHE A 86 -5.37 -17.21 -4.06
C PHE A 86 -4.61 -17.81 -5.25
N ARG A 87 -3.35 -18.24 -5.06
CA ARG A 87 -2.50 -18.82 -6.12
C ARG A 87 -3.05 -20.09 -6.75
N VAL A 88 -3.94 -20.79 -6.05
CA VAL A 88 -4.56 -22.04 -6.52
C VAL A 88 -5.87 -21.74 -7.23
N LEU A 89 -6.75 -21.01 -6.56
CA LEU A 89 -8.12 -20.79 -6.98
C LEU A 89 -8.27 -19.73 -8.09
N CYS A 90 -7.32 -18.79 -8.22
CA CYS A 90 -7.37 -17.78 -9.27
C CYS A 90 -7.40 -18.36 -10.68
N LYS A 91 -7.00 -19.66 -10.85
CA LYS A 91 -7.05 -20.40 -12.12
C LYS A 91 -8.43 -20.97 -12.44
N GLU A 92 -9.34 -20.96 -11.49
CA GLU A 92 -10.71 -21.44 -11.71
C GLU A 92 -11.51 -20.40 -12.50
N LYS A 93 -12.16 -20.85 -13.57
CA LYS A 93 -12.97 -19.97 -14.47
C LYS A 93 -13.98 -19.09 -13.74
N LYS A 94 -14.53 -19.57 -12.61
CA LYS A 94 -15.50 -18.79 -11.81
C LYS A 94 -14.90 -17.52 -11.20
N TYR A 95 -13.58 -17.50 -10.92
CA TYR A 95 -12.89 -16.36 -10.32
C TYR A 95 -12.12 -15.52 -11.33
N GLU A 96 -11.79 -16.09 -12.48
CA GLU A 96 -10.99 -15.44 -13.52
C GLU A 96 -11.60 -14.12 -13.99
N VAL A 97 -10.83 -13.03 -13.95
CA VAL A 97 -11.24 -11.70 -14.42
C VAL A 97 -10.03 -10.95 -14.99
N GLY A 98 -10.22 -10.36 -16.17
CA GLY A 98 -9.23 -9.45 -16.76
C GLY A 98 -8.12 -10.16 -17.52
N VAL A 99 -6.99 -9.45 -17.68
CA VAL A 99 -5.89 -9.86 -18.60
C VAL A 99 -4.98 -10.92 -17.98
N LEU A 100 -4.66 -10.77 -16.69
CA LEU A 100 -3.80 -11.69 -15.92
C LEU A 100 -4.43 -11.91 -14.54
N PRO A 101 -5.40 -12.82 -14.42
CA PRO A 101 -6.14 -13.01 -13.17
C PRO A 101 -5.31 -13.66 -12.07
N CYS A 102 -4.23 -14.38 -12.42
CA CYS A 102 -3.46 -15.22 -11.53
C CYS A 102 -2.03 -14.75 -11.29
N SER A 103 -1.62 -14.81 -10.03
CA SER A 103 -0.25 -14.69 -9.56
C SER A 103 -0.07 -15.47 -8.25
N SER A 104 1.10 -15.39 -7.63
CA SER A 104 1.33 -16.01 -6.32
C SER A 104 0.49 -15.39 -5.19
N HIS A 105 0.06 -14.14 -5.35
CA HIS A 105 -0.77 -13.37 -4.41
C HIS A 105 -1.31 -12.11 -5.11
N PRO A 106 -2.34 -11.43 -4.60
CA PRO A 106 -2.94 -10.29 -5.31
C PRO A 106 -2.15 -8.98 -5.20
N HIS A 107 -0.95 -8.96 -4.64
CA HIS A 107 -0.08 -7.79 -4.47
C HIS A 107 -0.65 -6.66 -3.58
N ASN A 108 -1.60 -6.99 -2.72
CA ASN A 108 -2.15 -6.09 -1.71
C ASN A 108 -2.65 -6.90 -0.51
N PHE A 109 -2.18 -6.56 0.70
CA PHE A 109 -2.51 -7.30 1.92
C PHE A 109 -4.01 -7.31 2.23
N TYR A 110 -4.69 -6.19 2.06
CA TYR A 110 -6.13 -6.08 2.36
C TYR A 110 -6.95 -6.96 1.44
N VAL A 111 -6.65 -6.90 0.15
CA VAL A 111 -7.31 -7.72 -0.87
C VAL A 111 -6.99 -9.19 -0.69
N GLN A 112 -5.75 -9.52 -0.30
CA GLN A 112 -5.34 -10.89 0.02
C GLN A 112 -6.11 -11.42 1.22
N LEU A 113 -6.16 -10.67 2.32
CA LEU A 113 -6.89 -11.08 3.52
C LEU A 113 -8.38 -11.27 3.26
N LEU A 114 -9.01 -10.39 2.50
CA LEU A 114 -10.42 -10.57 2.11
C LEU A 114 -10.64 -11.90 1.38
N ALA A 115 -9.80 -12.25 0.41
CA ALA A 115 -9.95 -13.49 -0.36
C ALA A 115 -9.61 -14.75 0.45
N GLU A 116 -8.55 -14.68 1.27
CA GLU A 116 -7.96 -15.86 1.92
C GLU A 116 -8.44 -16.07 3.36
N THR A 117 -8.77 -15.01 4.11
CA THR A 117 -9.24 -15.07 5.51
C THR A 117 -10.57 -14.38 5.76
N GLY A 118 -11.19 -13.87 4.70
CA GLY A 118 -12.48 -13.20 4.77
C GLY A 118 -12.43 -11.88 5.55
N VAL A 119 -13.62 -11.42 5.97
CA VAL A 119 -13.76 -10.18 6.73
C VAL A 119 -13.04 -10.21 8.07
N ILE A 120 -12.89 -11.38 8.69
CA ILE A 120 -12.25 -11.50 10.01
C ILE A 120 -10.78 -11.10 9.92
N GLY A 121 -10.00 -11.69 9.00
CA GLY A 121 -8.61 -11.32 8.84
C GLY A 121 -8.42 -9.89 8.31
N PHE A 122 -9.30 -9.44 7.42
CA PHE A 122 -9.32 -8.06 6.95
C PHE A 122 -9.51 -7.06 8.10
N LEU A 123 -10.47 -7.28 8.99
CA LEU A 123 -10.75 -6.38 10.12
C LEU A 123 -9.57 -6.31 11.09
N PHE A 124 -8.81 -7.39 11.26
CA PHE A 124 -7.62 -7.38 12.09
C PHE A 124 -6.57 -6.39 11.55
N LEU A 125 -6.22 -6.47 10.27
CA LEU A 125 -5.26 -5.54 9.67
C LEU A 125 -5.83 -4.11 9.57
N PHE A 126 -7.11 -3.98 9.25
CA PHE A 126 -7.78 -2.69 9.14
C PHE A 126 -7.86 -1.97 10.49
N SER A 127 -8.08 -2.69 11.60
CA SER A 127 -8.04 -2.11 12.93
C SER A 127 -6.66 -1.58 13.32
N ALA A 128 -5.59 -2.28 12.90
CA ALA A 128 -4.22 -1.79 13.08
C ALA A 128 -3.98 -0.48 12.31
N LEU A 129 -4.45 -0.38 11.07
CA LEU A 129 -4.39 0.87 10.30
C LEU A 129 -5.14 2.01 11.00
N ILE A 130 -6.38 1.76 11.45
CA ILE A 130 -7.19 2.75 12.18
C ILE A 130 -6.47 3.22 13.44
N TYR A 131 -5.87 2.30 14.20
CA TYR A 131 -5.09 2.64 15.39
C TYR A 131 -3.89 3.53 15.05
N VAL A 132 -3.11 3.20 14.02
CA VAL A 132 -1.98 4.00 13.57
C VAL A 132 -2.41 5.40 13.13
N LEU A 133 -3.51 5.51 12.40
CA LEU A 133 -4.07 6.80 11.98
C LEU A 133 -4.56 7.61 13.18
N TYR A 134 -5.24 6.98 14.14
CA TYR A 134 -5.70 7.61 15.37
C TYR A 134 -4.55 8.20 16.18
N GLU A 135 -3.49 7.43 16.45
CA GLU A 135 -2.31 7.92 17.18
C GLU A 135 -1.57 9.03 16.42
N SER A 136 -1.53 8.93 15.09
CA SER A 136 -0.94 9.98 14.25
C SER A 136 -1.72 11.30 14.32
N LEU A 137 -3.05 11.23 14.26
CA LEU A 137 -3.92 12.41 14.38
C LEU A 137 -3.85 13.01 15.78
N ARG A 138 -3.81 12.18 16.82
CA ARG A 138 -3.66 12.60 18.20
C ARG A 138 -2.35 13.35 18.43
N GLN A 139 -1.24 12.82 17.92
CA GLN A 139 0.06 13.49 17.96
C GLN A 139 0.04 14.80 17.18
N PHE A 140 -0.51 14.81 15.96
CA PHE A 140 -0.65 16.01 15.15
C PHE A 140 -1.44 17.10 15.86
N LYS A 141 -2.58 16.75 16.44
CA LYS A 141 -3.41 17.67 17.24
C LYS A 141 -2.64 18.25 18.42
N SER A 142 -1.89 17.43 19.17
CA SER A 142 -1.11 17.90 20.33
C SER A 142 -0.02 18.92 19.90
N ILE A 143 0.62 18.70 18.78
CA ILE A 143 1.62 19.62 18.23
C ILE A 143 0.99 20.94 17.77
N THR A 144 -0.11 20.87 17.04
CA THR A 144 -0.80 22.03 16.48
C THR A 144 -1.38 22.92 17.57
N LEU A 145 -1.97 22.33 18.59
CA LEU A 145 -2.53 23.04 19.75
C LEU A 145 -1.50 23.40 20.84
N LYS A 146 -0.20 23.16 20.59
CA LYS A 146 0.90 23.40 21.53
C LYS A 146 0.70 22.71 22.89
N GLN A 147 0.02 21.57 22.91
CA GLN A 147 -0.19 20.75 24.09
C GLN A 147 1.02 19.81 24.35
N LYS A 148 1.00 19.11 25.48
CA LYS A 148 2.01 18.09 25.78
C LYS A 148 1.97 17.00 24.70
N ARG A 149 3.13 16.66 24.17
CA ARG A 149 3.26 15.60 23.14
C ARG A 149 2.79 14.25 23.68
N THR A 150 2.07 13.52 22.85
CA THR A 150 1.55 12.20 23.21
C THR A 150 2.56 11.09 22.92
N LEU A 151 3.40 11.26 21.89
CA LEU A 151 4.40 10.29 21.46
C LEU A 151 5.79 10.89 21.46
N THR A 152 6.78 10.07 21.79
CA THR A 152 8.22 10.40 21.63
C THR A 152 8.61 10.32 20.15
N ASP A 153 9.76 10.89 19.78
CA ASP A 153 10.25 10.86 18.41
C ASP A 153 10.50 9.42 17.91
N TYR A 154 11.02 8.57 18.81
CA TYR A 154 11.20 7.15 18.53
C TYR A 154 9.86 6.46 18.19
N GLN A 155 8.83 6.70 19.00
CA GLN A 155 7.50 6.15 18.74
C GLN A 155 6.88 6.65 17.43
N VAL A 156 7.12 7.93 17.08
CA VAL A 156 6.69 8.48 15.77
C VAL A 156 7.42 7.79 14.62
N CYS A 157 8.72 7.49 14.77
CA CYS A 157 9.47 6.75 13.74
C CYS A 157 8.94 5.31 13.58
N LEU A 158 8.67 4.62 14.68
CA LEU A 158 8.04 3.27 14.64
C LEU A 158 6.66 3.32 13.97
N LEU A 159 5.85 4.29 14.34
CA LEU A 159 4.53 4.49 13.74
C LEU A 159 4.61 4.75 12.23
N ALA A 160 5.61 5.51 11.79
CA ALA A 160 5.86 5.75 10.37
C ALA A 160 6.21 4.47 9.61
N GLY A 161 7.05 3.62 10.19
CA GLY A 161 7.40 2.31 9.62
C GLY A 161 6.17 1.40 9.48
N ILE A 162 5.36 1.32 10.55
CA ILE A 162 4.12 0.54 10.53
C ILE A 162 3.16 1.11 9.47
N LEU A 163 2.95 2.44 9.42
CA LEU A 163 2.06 3.08 8.45
C LEU A 163 2.46 2.75 7.01
N LEU A 164 3.76 2.80 6.69
CA LEU A 164 4.26 2.43 5.37
C LEU A 164 3.97 0.96 5.04
N SER A 165 4.13 0.07 6.03
CA SER A 165 3.90 -1.37 5.86
C SER A 165 2.43 -1.73 5.67
N VAL A 166 1.51 -1.03 6.35
CA VAL A 166 0.07 -1.30 6.28
C VAL A 166 -0.69 -0.33 5.36
N TRP A 167 0.00 0.48 4.55
CA TRP A 167 -0.64 1.44 3.67
C TRP A 167 -1.49 0.73 2.60
N PRO A 168 -2.81 1.03 2.49
CA PRO A 168 -3.72 0.22 1.67
C PRO A 168 -3.47 0.31 0.16
N LEU A 169 -2.83 1.36 -0.33
CA LEU A 169 -2.56 1.55 -1.76
C LEU A 169 -1.16 1.06 -2.17
N SER A 170 -0.33 0.65 -1.21
CA SER A 170 1.01 0.13 -1.51
C SER A 170 0.91 -1.31 -2.05
N PRO A 171 1.53 -1.60 -3.20
CA PRO A 171 1.69 -2.98 -3.61
C PRO A 171 2.64 -3.70 -2.64
N ASN A 172 2.21 -4.84 -2.14
CA ASN A 172 2.92 -5.60 -1.13
C ASN A 172 3.19 -7.03 -1.61
N GLY A 173 4.17 -7.70 -0.99
CA GLY A 173 4.38 -9.14 -1.12
C GLY A 173 3.23 -9.94 -0.50
N SER A 174 3.33 -11.28 -0.51
CA SER A 174 2.32 -12.11 0.16
C SER A 174 2.48 -12.04 1.67
N LEU A 175 1.42 -11.69 2.39
CA LEU A 175 1.41 -11.66 3.86
C LEU A 175 1.76 -13.03 4.47
N PHE A 176 1.38 -14.12 3.81
CA PHE A 176 1.62 -15.49 4.28
C PHE A 176 2.94 -16.10 3.79
N ASN A 177 3.89 -15.29 3.31
CA ASN A 177 5.24 -15.77 3.03
C ASN A 177 6.06 -15.82 4.31
N ASN A 178 6.83 -16.90 4.48
CA ASN A 178 7.58 -17.16 5.70
C ASN A 178 8.55 -16.02 6.08
N TRP A 179 9.28 -15.46 5.10
CA TRP A 179 10.22 -14.38 5.37
C TRP A 179 9.53 -13.07 5.78
N LEU A 180 8.34 -12.77 5.25
CA LEU A 180 7.55 -11.61 5.70
C LEU A 180 6.98 -11.83 7.10
N MET A 181 6.51 -13.04 7.41
CA MET A 181 6.04 -13.37 8.75
C MET A 181 7.14 -13.20 9.81
N ILE A 182 8.38 -13.58 9.51
CA ILE A 182 9.52 -13.37 10.42
C ILE A 182 9.81 -11.88 10.62
N THR A 183 9.61 -11.05 9.59
CA THR A 183 9.88 -9.60 9.66
C THR A 183 8.83 -8.86 10.50
N TYR A 184 7.59 -9.36 10.53
CA TYR A 184 6.46 -8.72 11.24
C TYR A 184 6.13 -9.38 12.60
N SER A 185 6.79 -10.47 12.97
CA SER A 185 6.64 -11.12 14.27
C SER A 185 7.62 -10.53 15.29
#